data_52c49863cf062cad4145ec0db372f813
#
_entry.id   52c49863cf062cad4145ec0db372f813
#
_cell.length_a   1.000
_cell.length_b   1.000
_cell.length_c   1.000
_cell.angle_alpha   90.00
_cell.angle_beta   90.00
_cell.angle_gamma   90.00
#
_symmetry.space_group_name_H-M   'P 1'
#
loop_
_entity.id
_entity.type
_entity.pdbx_description
1 polymer ?
#
loop_
_entity_poly.entity_id
_entity_poly.type
_entity_poly.pdbx_seq_one_letter_code
_entity_poly.pdbx_strand_id
1 'polypeptide(L)'
;MSAVYSPSLTLKISKLQRSSDSSIVTNIHRSQLALSENTPAGRMQLPTTPQPSQTNTKAIFALMGSTFFELVGIFMLLPLNLLRLKDAGLDTATAGLFASASYLSILLVTPFASTITAKLGRRQTLWLTALVPICTGLVFALSPWVATWFVAQAIAGMFGGLRWVLAESLVAEFSPPNKRGRFVGLFETLVGVTFFLGPVLLAWVGPTQDHAIWIALAFIVTGAVFTAVIPKLPATQHHSSEHLGFRGVWAALNAYPAIMLAGFLGGFFEAGLTAILPLYGLQLNWSASASTLLVAASGLGSALLMLPAGMLADHLSKPTANGKTRPFWGNAATTRLQLMRVSAWVTLAATMLVPFVNDFNALAWPVAFLWGSAGGVLYTFAMIDIGTRERGTALVSGTAVLVLAYTVGGMSAPAVGAYALQNSPLLGFPLLLATVAALGLWMLSRRQA
;
A
#
# COMPACT_ATOMS: atom_id res chain seq x y z
N MET A 1 10.29 -52.54 -12.06
CA MET A 1 9.90 -53.23 -10.81
C MET A 1 8.66 -52.57 -10.29
N SER A 2 7.57 -53.24 -10.41
CA SER A 2 6.19 -52.91 -10.09
C SER A 2 5.96 -52.93 -8.57
N ALA A 3 5.27 -51.94 -8.02
CA ALA A 3 4.66 -52.00 -6.69
C ALA A 3 3.18 -51.62 -6.80
N VAL A 4 2.42 -52.60 -6.59
CA VAL A 4 1.00 -52.90 -6.43
C VAL A 4 0.24 -51.85 -5.59
N TYR A 5 -0.80 -51.28 -6.19
CA TYR A 5 -1.88 -50.55 -5.49
C TYR A 5 -2.95 -51.58 -5.06
N SER A 6 -3.26 -51.61 -3.76
CA SER A 6 -4.29 -52.47 -3.18
C SER A 6 -5.66 -51.75 -3.15
N PRO A 7 -6.73 -52.31 -3.71
CA PRO A 7 -8.06 -51.66 -3.81
C PRO A 7 -9.03 -52.07 -2.68
N SER A 8 -8.59 -51.99 -1.40
CA SER A 8 -9.44 -52.49 -0.29
C SER A 8 -10.02 -51.41 0.66
N LEU A 9 -9.80 -50.14 0.42
CA LEU A 9 -10.32 -49.09 1.30
C LEU A 9 -11.58 -48.34 0.79
N THR A 10 -11.91 -48.44 -0.49
CA THR A 10 -13.06 -47.73 -1.08
C THR A 10 -14.39 -48.47 -0.94
N LEU A 11 -14.38 -49.73 -0.55
CA LEU A 11 -15.60 -50.57 -0.40
C LEU A 11 -16.18 -50.59 1.02
N LYS A 12 -15.52 -49.99 2.01
CA LYS A 12 -16.02 -49.96 3.40
C LYS A 12 -16.86 -48.73 3.73
N ILE A 13 -16.80 -47.66 2.93
CA ILE A 13 -17.56 -46.41 3.17
C ILE A 13 -18.97 -46.46 2.56
N SER A 14 -19.20 -47.27 1.50
CA SER A 14 -20.51 -47.34 0.86
C SER A 14 -21.51 -48.27 1.56
N LYS A 15 -21.10 -49.05 2.56
CA LYS A 15 -21.98 -49.95 3.32
C LYS A 15 -22.49 -49.38 4.65
N LEU A 16 -22.03 -48.24 5.09
CA LEU A 16 -22.45 -47.58 6.34
C LEU A 16 -23.58 -46.54 6.16
N GLN A 17 -24.06 -46.36 4.95
CA GLN A 17 -25.11 -45.37 4.66
C GLN A 17 -26.51 -45.97 4.43
N ARG A 18 -26.73 -47.25 4.76
CA ARG A 18 -28.04 -47.95 4.61
C ARG A 18 -28.40 -48.79 5.83
N SER A 19 -28.34 -48.26 7.04
CA SER A 19 -29.14 -48.80 8.15
C SER A 19 -29.58 -47.63 9.03
N SER A 20 -30.84 -47.29 8.88
CA SER A 20 -31.56 -46.40 9.76
C SER A 20 -31.85 -47.12 11.08
N ASP A 21 -30.92 -47.09 12.03
CA ASP A 21 -31.15 -47.54 13.39
C ASP A 21 -31.15 -46.33 14.32
N SER A 22 -32.36 -45.86 14.67
CA SER A 22 -32.63 -44.74 15.57
C SER A 22 -32.17 -45.00 17.01
N SER A 23 -31.67 -46.22 17.33
CA SER A 23 -31.18 -46.59 18.67
C SER A 23 -29.77 -46.13 19.00
N ILE A 24 -28.92 -45.86 17.98
CA ILE A 24 -27.54 -45.40 18.21
C ILE A 24 -27.48 -43.90 18.52
N VAL A 25 -28.34 -43.10 17.91
CA VAL A 25 -28.40 -41.64 18.17
C VAL A 25 -28.92 -41.35 19.56
N THR A 26 -29.86 -42.15 20.08
CA THR A 26 -30.42 -41.97 21.43
C THR A 26 -29.43 -42.35 22.53
N ASN A 27 -28.53 -43.32 22.29
CA ASN A 27 -27.51 -43.71 23.27
C ASN A 27 -26.33 -42.75 23.35
N ILE A 28 -25.97 -42.06 22.28
CA ILE A 28 -24.94 -40.99 22.31
C ILE A 28 -25.45 -39.79 23.07
N HIS A 29 -26.76 -39.47 22.92
CA HIS A 29 -27.34 -38.31 23.64
C HIS A 29 -27.53 -38.61 25.16
N ARG A 30 -27.78 -39.83 25.56
CA ARG A 30 -27.84 -40.27 26.98
C ARG A 30 -26.48 -40.35 27.65
N SER A 31 -25.44 -40.77 26.97
CA SER A 31 -24.07 -40.76 27.52
C SER A 31 -23.47 -39.36 27.68
N GLN A 32 -23.88 -38.42 26.83
CA GLN A 32 -23.47 -37.01 27.02
C GLN A 32 -24.22 -36.32 28.17
N LEU A 33 -25.47 -36.68 28.44
CA LEU A 33 -26.23 -36.16 29.58
C LEU A 33 -25.79 -36.75 30.93
N ALA A 34 -25.33 -38.00 30.98
CA ALA A 34 -24.85 -38.65 32.20
C ALA A 34 -23.44 -38.17 32.64
N LEU A 35 -22.65 -37.59 31.74
CA LEU A 35 -21.34 -36.99 32.04
C LEU A 35 -21.43 -35.54 32.56
N SER A 36 -22.63 -34.91 32.51
CA SER A 36 -22.81 -33.51 32.95
C SER A 36 -23.26 -33.38 34.42
N GLU A 37 -23.64 -34.48 35.10
CA GLU A 37 -24.20 -34.42 36.46
C GLU A 37 -23.18 -34.63 37.61
N ASN A 38 -21.90 -34.94 37.34
CA ASN A 38 -20.93 -35.25 38.37
C ASN A 38 -19.65 -34.37 38.36
N THR A 39 -19.76 -33.08 37.99
CA THR A 39 -18.67 -32.12 38.16
C THR A 39 -19.07 -31.04 39.14
N PRO A 40 -18.33 -30.81 40.26
CA PRO A 40 -18.67 -29.73 41.18
C PRO A 40 -18.58 -28.38 40.46
N ALA A 41 -19.53 -27.51 40.71
CA ALA A 41 -19.78 -26.22 40.08
C ALA A 41 -18.56 -25.28 40.16
N GLY A 42 -17.53 -25.54 39.36
CA GLY A 42 -16.63 -24.51 38.86
C GLY A 42 -17.33 -23.85 37.68
N ARG A 43 -17.68 -22.58 37.78
CA ARG A 43 -18.25 -21.79 36.68
C ARG A 43 -17.38 -21.97 35.45
N MET A 44 -17.79 -22.83 34.54
CA MET A 44 -17.28 -22.87 33.17
C MET A 44 -17.69 -21.55 32.55
N GLN A 45 -16.77 -20.57 32.53
CA GLN A 45 -16.94 -19.38 31.73
C GLN A 45 -17.03 -19.85 30.28
N LEU A 46 -18.26 -19.90 29.77
CA LEU A 46 -18.47 -19.97 28.31
C LEU A 46 -17.53 -18.94 27.69
N PRO A 47 -16.79 -19.31 26.61
CA PRO A 47 -15.99 -18.33 25.90
C PRO A 47 -16.91 -17.17 25.59
N THR A 48 -16.63 -16.01 26.21
CA THR A 48 -17.35 -14.76 25.97
C THR A 48 -17.34 -14.57 24.46
N THR A 49 -18.52 -14.61 23.85
CA THR A 49 -18.73 -14.17 22.47
C THR A 49 -17.91 -12.90 22.29
N PRO A 50 -17.06 -12.80 21.24
CA PRO A 50 -16.30 -11.59 21.01
C PRO A 50 -17.28 -10.43 21.07
N GLN A 51 -17.10 -9.52 22.04
CA GLN A 51 -17.92 -8.32 22.10
C GLN A 51 -17.83 -7.66 20.73
N PRO A 52 -18.99 -7.32 20.11
CA PRO A 52 -18.97 -6.63 18.83
C PRO A 52 -18.10 -5.39 19.02
N SER A 53 -17.05 -5.28 18.21
CA SER A 53 -16.16 -4.13 18.23
C SER A 53 -17.02 -2.88 18.19
N GLN A 54 -17.01 -2.10 19.28
CA GLN A 54 -17.82 -0.88 19.33
C GLN A 54 -17.37 0.00 18.18
N THR A 55 -18.24 0.18 17.20
CA THR A 55 -17.99 1.07 16.06
C THR A 55 -17.70 2.46 16.61
N ASN A 56 -16.46 2.86 16.57
CA ASN A 56 -16.06 4.17 17.05
C ASN A 56 -15.84 5.12 15.86
N THR A 57 -16.96 5.58 15.29
CA THR A 57 -16.95 6.48 14.14
C THR A 57 -16.12 7.75 14.40
N LYS A 58 -16.14 8.27 15.64
CA LYS A 58 -15.31 9.43 16.03
C LYS A 58 -13.82 9.11 15.93
N ALA A 59 -13.40 7.92 16.35
CA ALA A 59 -12.01 7.47 16.24
C ALA A 59 -11.57 7.34 14.78
N ILE A 60 -12.43 6.81 13.91
CA ILE A 60 -12.13 6.69 12.47
C ILE A 60 -11.93 8.07 11.86
N PHE A 61 -12.85 9.01 12.08
CA PHE A 61 -12.72 10.37 11.52
C PHE A 61 -11.53 11.13 12.09
N ALA A 62 -11.23 10.98 13.38
CA ALA A 62 -10.04 11.59 13.98
C ALA A 62 -8.74 10.99 13.37
N LEU A 63 -8.70 9.68 13.15
CA LEU A 63 -7.57 9.00 12.51
C LEU A 63 -7.43 9.41 11.04
N MET A 64 -8.54 9.48 10.30
CA MET A 64 -8.56 9.96 8.91
C MET A 64 -8.08 11.40 8.81
N GLY A 65 -8.58 12.30 9.66
CA GLY A 65 -8.13 13.69 9.73
C GLY A 65 -6.65 13.80 10.07
N SER A 66 -6.19 13.03 11.08
CA SER A 66 -4.77 12.99 11.44
C SER A 66 -3.89 12.56 10.27
N THR A 67 -4.24 11.48 9.58
CA THR A 67 -3.48 10.97 8.44
C THR A 67 -3.54 11.93 7.26
N PHE A 68 -4.71 12.51 6.96
CA PHE A 68 -4.87 13.47 5.88
C PHE A 68 -3.95 14.68 6.01
N PHE A 69 -4.05 15.39 7.13
CA PHE A 69 -3.25 16.59 7.33
C PHE A 69 -1.76 16.30 7.38
N GLU A 70 -1.36 15.21 8.03
CA GLU A 70 0.04 14.80 8.08
C GLU A 70 0.59 14.48 6.68
N LEU A 71 -0.15 13.70 5.87
CA LEU A 71 0.28 13.34 4.52
C LEU A 71 0.30 14.53 3.57
N VAL A 72 -0.66 15.46 3.66
CA VAL A 72 -0.59 16.71 2.88
C VAL A 72 0.73 17.44 3.15
N GLY A 73 1.12 17.59 4.41
CA GLY A 73 2.40 18.21 4.77
C GLY A 73 3.61 17.43 4.26
N ILE A 74 3.60 16.09 4.40
CA ILE A 74 4.69 15.23 3.92
C ILE A 74 4.83 15.33 2.38
N PHE A 75 3.70 15.30 1.63
CA PHE A 75 3.73 15.44 0.17
C PHE A 75 3.99 16.85 -0.33
N MET A 76 3.95 17.88 0.55
CA MET A 76 4.57 19.18 0.31
C MET A 76 6.09 19.11 0.53
N LEU A 77 6.55 18.49 1.64
CA LEU A 77 7.96 18.47 2.02
C LEU A 77 8.84 17.68 1.04
N LEU A 78 8.36 16.58 0.48
CA LEU A 78 9.19 15.76 -0.40
C LEU A 78 9.65 16.52 -1.65
N PRO A 79 8.79 17.06 -2.51
CA PRO A 79 9.24 17.85 -3.66
C PRO A 79 9.97 19.14 -3.25
N LEU A 80 9.56 19.80 -2.15
CA LEU A 80 10.25 20.99 -1.62
C LEU A 80 11.71 20.66 -1.28
N ASN A 81 11.98 19.58 -0.55
CA ASN A 81 13.33 19.20 -0.16
C ASN A 81 14.17 18.79 -1.37
N LEU A 82 13.59 18.13 -2.38
CA LEU A 82 14.30 17.79 -3.62
C LEU A 82 14.75 19.05 -4.37
N LEU A 83 13.87 20.05 -4.49
CA LEU A 83 14.19 21.33 -5.10
C LEU A 83 15.28 22.06 -4.31
N ARG A 84 15.16 22.13 -2.98
CA ARG A 84 16.18 22.75 -2.10
C ARG A 84 17.55 22.05 -2.17
N LEU A 85 17.59 20.71 -2.34
CA LEU A 85 18.84 19.99 -2.56
C LEU A 85 19.47 20.41 -3.90
N LYS A 86 18.66 20.62 -4.94
CA LYS A 86 19.15 21.12 -6.24
C LYS A 86 19.67 22.55 -6.11
N ASP A 87 18.96 23.43 -5.39
CA ASP A 87 19.39 24.82 -5.14
C ASP A 87 20.68 24.87 -4.30
N ALA A 88 20.89 23.88 -3.42
CA ALA A 88 22.14 23.70 -2.67
C ALA A 88 23.29 23.12 -3.51
N GLY A 89 23.09 22.91 -4.83
CA GLY A 89 24.09 22.44 -5.76
C GLY A 89 24.30 20.92 -5.81
N LEU A 90 23.44 20.14 -5.16
CA LEU A 90 23.54 18.69 -5.22
C LEU A 90 23.06 18.17 -6.59
N ASP A 91 23.71 17.09 -7.02
CA ASP A 91 23.32 16.42 -8.28
C ASP A 91 21.98 15.68 -8.17
N THR A 92 21.40 15.35 -9.32
CA THR A 92 20.09 14.70 -9.41
C THR A 92 20.10 13.30 -8.82
N ALA A 93 21.19 12.56 -8.96
CA ALA A 93 21.33 11.21 -8.41
C ALA A 93 21.32 11.24 -6.87
N THR A 94 22.05 12.18 -6.26
CA THR A 94 22.05 12.40 -4.80
C THR A 94 20.65 12.79 -4.29
N ALA A 95 19.91 13.65 -5.00
CA ALA A 95 18.54 13.98 -4.67
C ALA A 95 17.61 12.75 -4.76
N GLY A 96 17.81 11.87 -5.75
CA GLY A 96 17.10 10.58 -5.84
C GLY A 96 17.42 9.62 -4.70
N LEU A 97 18.68 9.54 -4.27
CA LEU A 97 19.09 8.76 -3.11
C LEU A 97 18.44 9.29 -1.82
N PHE A 98 18.35 10.61 -1.67
CA PHE A 98 17.62 11.23 -0.56
C PHE A 98 16.17 10.75 -0.51
N ALA A 99 15.45 10.78 -1.62
CA ALA A 99 14.08 10.29 -1.68
C ALA A 99 13.99 8.78 -1.37
N SER A 100 14.95 7.99 -1.86
CA SER A 100 15.01 6.54 -1.62
C SER A 100 15.27 6.17 -0.16
N ALA A 101 15.91 7.04 0.62
CA ALA A 101 16.24 6.78 2.02
C ALA A 101 14.98 6.55 2.88
N SER A 102 13.88 7.27 2.63
CA SER A 102 12.63 7.05 3.35
C SER A 102 12.00 5.69 3.01
N TYR A 103 11.97 5.29 1.74
CA TYR A 103 11.46 3.99 1.32
C TYR A 103 12.29 2.83 1.86
N LEU A 104 13.62 2.97 1.89
CA LEU A 104 14.51 1.99 2.51
C LEU A 104 14.16 1.81 4.00
N SER A 105 13.93 2.91 4.71
CA SER A 105 13.56 2.88 6.13
C SER A 105 12.17 2.27 6.35
N ILE A 106 11.19 2.54 5.48
CA ILE A 106 9.87 1.87 5.48
C ILE A 106 10.05 0.36 5.28
N LEU A 107 10.85 -0.04 4.28
CA LEU A 107 11.12 -1.45 3.99
C LEU A 107 11.71 -2.18 5.19
N LEU A 108 12.65 -1.55 5.88
CA LEU A 108 13.34 -2.13 7.04
C LEU A 108 12.44 -2.22 8.28
N VAL A 109 11.56 -1.25 8.52
CA VAL A 109 10.74 -1.20 9.74
C VAL A 109 9.43 -2.00 9.63
N THR A 110 8.83 -2.07 8.44
CA THR A 110 7.51 -2.70 8.23
C THR A 110 7.41 -4.14 8.76
N PRO A 111 8.39 -5.04 8.59
CA PRO A 111 8.34 -6.40 9.15
C PRO A 111 8.27 -6.44 10.68
N PHE A 112 8.73 -5.38 11.34
CA PHE A 112 8.78 -5.27 12.80
C PHE A 112 7.67 -4.39 13.38
N ALA A 113 6.82 -3.80 12.55
CA ALA A 113 5.81 -2.82 12.96
C ALA A 113 4.86 -3.35 14.05
N SER A 114 4.40 -4.60 13.92
CA SER A 114 3.56 -5.26 14.92
C SER A 114 4.28 -5.46 16.25
N THR A 115 5.54 -5.90 16.22
CA THR A 115 6.36 -6.12 17.39
C THR A 115 6.68 -4.81 18.12
N ILE A 116 7.03 -3.76 17.37
CA ILE A 116 7.30 -2.43 17.91
C ILE A 116 6.03 -1.88 18.57
N THR A 117 4.90 -1.96 17.86
CA THR A 117 3.61 -1.49 18.37
C THR A 117 3.14 -2.27 19.61
N ALA A 118 3.41 -3.58 19.67
CA ALA A 118 3.08 -4.39 20.85
C ALA A 118 3.94 -4.03 22.07
N LYS A 119 5.25 -3.76 21.87
CA LYS A 119 6.17 -3.37 22.94
C LYS A 119 5.94 -1.96 23.46
N LEU A 120 5.76 -1.00 22.58
CA LEU A 120 5.54 0.40 22.95
C LEU A 120 4.10 0.69 23.39
N GLY A 121 3.15 -0.12 22.88
CA GLY A 121 1.72 0.17 23.01
C GLY A 121 1.20 1.07 21.85
N ARG A 122 -0.01 0.77 21.40
CA ARG A 122 -0.65 1.42 20.22
C ARG A 122 -0.75 2.95 20.36
N ARG A 123 -1.08 3.44 21.56
CA ARG A 123 -1.21 4.88 21.83
C ARG A 123 0.12 5.61 21.76
N GLN A 124 1.17 5.03 22.33
CA GLN A 124 2.52 5.62 22.31
C GLN A 124 3.07 5.60 20.88
N THR A 125 2.88 4.50 20.15
CA THR A 125 3.28 4.41 18.74
C THR A 125 2.58 5.47 17.90
N LEU A 126 1.25 5.70 18.07
CA LEU A 126 0.53 6.77 17.37
C LEU A 126 1.12 8.16 17.66
N TRP A 127 1.45 8.44 18.92
CA TRP A 127 2.06 9.73 19.27
C TRP A 127 3.46 9.87 18.69
N LEU A 128 4.30 8.85 18.77
CA LEU A 128 5.63 8.88 18.19
C LEU A 128 5.58 9.12 16.68
N THR A 129 4.68 8.40 15.98
CA THR A 129 4.52 8.56 14.53
C THR A 129 3.93 9.92 14.13
N ALA A 130 3.22 10.62 15.01
CA ALA A 130 2.71 11.98 14.77
C ALA A 130 3.73 13.07 15.11
N LEU A 131 4.58 12.87 16.12
CA LEU A 131 5.53 13.89 16.59
C LEU A 131 6.86 13.84 15.83
N VAL A 132 7.35 12.67 15.46
CA VAL A 132 8.63 12.53 14.75
C VAL A 132 8.63 13.24 13.40
N PRO A 133 7.57 13.23 12.56
CA PRO A 133 7.52 14.04 11.33
C PRO A 133 7.65 15.56 11.59
N ILE A 134 7.16 16.06 12.73
CA ILE A 134 7.37 17.47 13.12
C ILE A 134 8.85 17.71 13.41
N CYS A 135 9.50 16.84 14.19
CA CYS A 135 10.91 16.98 14.52
C CYS A 135 11.80 16.91 13.26
N THR A 136 11.53 15.94 12.37
CA THR A 136 12.29 15.83 11.12
C THR A 136 12.03 16.98 10.17
N GLY A 137 10.81 17.50 10.11
CA GLY A 137 10.46 18.72 9.37
C GLY A 137 11.17 19.97 9.93
N LEU A 138 11.32 20.08 11.25
CA LEU A 138 12.13 21.14 11.87
C LEU A 138 13.62 21.01 11.52
N VAL A 139 14.16 19.79 11.42
CA VAL A 139 15.53 19.58 10.94
C VAL A 139 15.67 20.08 9.50
N PHE A 140 14.71 19.80 8.60
CA PHE A 140 14.73 20.33 7.25
C PHE A 140 14.62 21.87 7.20
N ALA A 141 13.91 22.48 8.16
CA ALA A 141 13.75 23.92 8.21
C ALA A 141 14.97 24.65 8.77
N LEU A 142 15.61 24.09 9.80
CA LEU A 142 16.58 24.80 10.62
C LEU A 142 18.02 24.36 10.42
N SER A 143 18.26 23.13 9.92
CA SER A 143 19.62 22.63 9.76
C SER A 143 20.24 23.07 8.43
N PRO A 144 21.44 23.64 8.44
CA PRO A 144 22.16 23.98 7.22
C PRO A 144 22.90 22.75 6.61
N TRP A 145 22.94 21.62 7.35
CA TRP A 145 23.74 20.46 6.95
C TRP A 145 22.91 19.44 6.18
N VAL A 146 23.25 19.21 4.91
CA VAL A 146 22.56 18.23 4.07
C VAL A 146 22.62 16.80 4.67
N ALA A 147 23.73 16.44 5.32
CA ALA A 147 23.84 15.12 5.97
C ALA A 147 22.74 14.88 7.02
N THR A 148 22.35 15.92 7.79
CA THR A 148 21.26 15.81 8.77
C THR A 148 19.91 15.63 8.08
N TRP A 149 19.73 16.14 6.86
CA TRP A 149 18.52 15.93 6.08
C TRP A 149 18.36 14.47 5.67
N PHE A 150 19.45 13.78 5.26
CA PHE A 150 19.40 12.34 4.96
C PHE A 150 19.00 11.52 6.18
N VAL A 151 19.58 11.84 7.33
CA VAL A 151 19.22 11.17 8.61
C VAL A 151 17.75 11.46 8.97
N ALA A 152 17.32 12.70 8.86
CA ALA A 152 15.92 13.10 9.12
C ALA A 152 14.95 12.38 8.15
N GLN A 153 15.31 12.27 6.87
CA GLN A 153 14.52 11.57 5.86
C GLN A 153 14.38 10.06 6.16
N ALA A 154 15.47 9.43 6.58
CA ALA A 154 15.44 8.01 7.00
C ALA A 154 14.57 7.80 8.25
N ILE A 155 14.70 8.69 9.24
CA ILE A 155 13.86 8.67 10.46
C ILE A 155 12.39 8.90 10.10
N ALA A 156 12.09 9.91 9.27
CA ALA A 156 10.73 10.18 8.81
C ALA A 156 10.13 8.95 8.09
N GLY A 157 10.90 8.28 7.23
CA GLY A 157 10.47 7.05 6.56
C GLY A 157 10.18 5.92 7.55
N MET A 158 11.02 5.70 8.54
CA MET A 158 10.82 4.66 9.56
C MET A 158 9.49 4.87 10.32
N PHE A 159 9.24 6.08 10.83
CA PHE A 159 8.01 6.37 11.55
C PHE A 159 6.80 6.48 10.63
N GLY A 160 6.97 6.92 9.38
CA GLY A 160 5.95 6.88 8.34
C GLY A 160 5.48 5.46 8.05
N GLY A 161 6.39 4.49 7.93
CA GLY A 161 6.06 3.07 7.74
C GLY A 161 5.29 2.48 8.93
N LEU A 162 5.73 2.79 10.16
CA LEU A 162 4.99 2.39 11.38
C LEU A 162 3.58 3.00 11.40
N ARG A 163 3.46 4.28 11.03
CA ARG A 163 2.18 4.95 10.96
C ARG A 163 1.26 4.33 9.94
N TRP A 164 1.77 4.03 8.75
CA TRP A 164 1.00 3.40 7.67
C TRP A 164 0.35 2.10 8.16
N VAL A 165 1.16 1.14 8.62
CA VAL A 165 0.67 -0.16 9.12
C VAL A 165 -0.33 0.01 10.28
N LEU A 166 -0.05 0.93 11.22
CA LEU A 166 -0.91 1.16 12.38
C LEU A 166 -2.23 1.83 11.98
N ALA A 167 -2.21 2.83 11.10
CA ALA A 167 -3.41 3.53 10.65
C ALA A 167 -4.37 2.60 9.89
N GLU A 168 -3.87 1.83 8.92
CA GLU A 168 -4.68 0.84 8.19
C GLU A 168 -5.32 -0.19 9.13
N SER A 169 -4.54 -0.74 10.07
CA SER A 169 -5.05 -1.72 11.03
C SER A 169 -6.15 -1.13 11.93
N LEU A 170 -5.99 0.12 12.38
CA LEU A 170 -6.97 0.81 13.21
C LEU A 170 -8.24 1.17 12.44
N VAL A 171 -8.12 1.63 11.19
CA VAL A 171 -9.29 1.89 10.32
C VAL A 171 -10.08 0.60 10.13
N ALA A 172 -9.41 -0.51 9.83
CA ALA A 172 -10.06 -1.80 9.65
C ALA A 172 -10.73 -2.32 10.93
N GLU A 173 -10.10 -2.11 12.10
CA GLU A 173 -10.61 -2.56 13.41
C GLU A 173 -11.84 -1.74 13.87
N PHE A 174 -11.79 -0.41 13.74
CA PHE A 174 -12.88 0.47 14.18
C PHE A 174 -14.06 0.50 13.22
N SER A 175 -13.88 -0.01 12.00
CA SER A 175 -14.93 -0.06 11.00
C SER A 175 -15.99 -1.10 11.34
N PRO A 176 -17.31 -0.78 11.16
CA PRO A 176 -18.36 -1.76 11.30
C PRO A 176 -18.11 -2.95 10.38
N PRO A 177 -18.28 -4.21 10.83
CA PRO A 177 -18.00 -5.40 10.02
C PRO A 177 -18.69 -5.41 8.65
N ASN A 178 -19.92 -4.91 8.59
CA ASN A 178 -20.73 -4.82 7.36
C ASN A 178 -20.37 -3.64 6.45
N LYS A 179 -19.53 -2.69 6.91
CA LYS A 179 -19.11 -1.49 6.17
C LYS A 179 -17.59 -1.33 6.11
N ARG A 180 -16.81 -2.34 6.56
CA ARG A 180 -15.35 -2.26 6.65
C ARG A 180 -14.71 -1.88 5.32
N GLY A 181 -15.08 -2.54 4.22
CA GLY A 181 -14.56 -2.22 2.89
C GLY A 181 -14.82 -0.76 2.47
N ARG A 182 -15.98 -0.18 2.85
CA ARG A 182 -16.29 1.22 2.56
C ARG A 182 -15.39 2.19 3.32
N PHE A 183 -15.11 1.94 4.60
CA PHE A 183 -14.26 2.82 5.40
C PHE A 183 -12.79 2.69 5.00
N VAL A 184 -12.32 1.48 4.73
CA VAL A 184 -10.96 1.26 4.21
C VAL A 184 -10.81 1.93 2.84
N GLY A 185 -11.75 1.72 1.91
CA GLY A 185 -11.73 2.39 0.61
C GLY A 185 -11.78 3.91 0.69
N LEU A 186 -12.55 4.47 1.65
CA LEU A 186 -12.57 5.92 1.91
C LEU A 186 -11.21 6.42 2.43
N PHE A 187 -10.56 5.64 3.29
CA PHE A 187 -9.23 5.96 3.81
C PHE A 187 -8.18 5.97 2.69
N GLU A 188 -8.16 4.95 1.84
CA GLU A 188 -7.25 4.88 0.68
C GLU A 188 -7.49 6.02 -0.32
N THR A 189 -8.76 6.35 -0.61
CA THR A 189 -9.10 7.50 -1.45
C THR A 189 -8.58 8.81 -0.85
N LEU A 190 -8.70 8.96 0.46
CA LEU A 190 -8.21 10.14 1.18
C LEU A 190 -6.68 10.22 1.09
N VAL A 191 -5.97 9.11 1.24
CA VAL A 191 -4.51 9.03 1.02
C VAL A 191 -4.17 9.44 -0.43
N GLY A 192 -4.88 8.90 -1.43
CA GLY A 192 -4.69 9.26 -2.85
C GLY A 192 -4.87 10.77 -3.11
N VAL A 193 -5.88 11.39 -2.48
CA VAL A 193 -6.10 12.85 -2.60
C VAL A 193 -4.91 13.65 -2.06
N THR A 194 -4.20 13.17 -1.04
CA THR A 194 -3.03 13.89 -0.49
C THR A 194 -1.84 13.90 -1.44
N PHE A 195 -1.66 12.88 -2.29
CA PHE A 195 -0.66 12.85 -3.36
C PHE A 195 -0.86 13.97 -4.40
N PHE A 196 -2.11 14.36 -4.61
CA PHE A 196 -2.46 15.49 -5.47
C PHE A 196 -2.38 16.83 -4.73
N LEU A 197 -3.02 16.92 -3.56
CA LEU A 197 -3.23 18.18 -2.84
C LEU A 197 -1.93 18.77 -2.29
N GLY A 198 -1.04 17.94 -1.76
CA GLY A 198 0.25 18.41 -1.22
C GLY A 198 1.08 19.18 -2.25
N PRO A 199 1.39 18.57 -3.41
CA PRO A 199 2.13 19.28 -4.48
C PRO A 199 1.40 20.49 -5.05
N VAL A 200 0.06 20.46 -5.17
CA VAL A 200 -0.73 21.64 -5.60
C VAL A 200 -0.57 22.79 -4.62
N LEU A 201 -0.71 22.52 -3.33
CA LEU A 201 -0.52 23.54 -2.30
C LEU A 201 0.90 24.09 -2.31
N LEU A 202 1.92 23.22 -2.46
CA LEU A 202 3.30 23.69 -2.58
C LEU A 202 3.52 24.56 -3.81
N ALA A 203 2.97 24.18 -4.97
CA ALA A 203 3.09 24.96 -6.19
C ALA A 203 2.39 26.34 -6.07
N TRP A 204 1.25 26.38 -5.35
CA TRP A 204 0.49 27.61 -5.10
C TRP A 204 1.19 28.55 -4.10
N VAL A 205 1.76 27.99 -3.03
CA VAL A 205 2.56 28.74 -2.03
C VAL A 205 3.85 29.27 -2.66
N GLY A 206 4.43 28.54 -3.60
CA GLY A 206 5.72 28.79 -4.22
C GLY A 206 6.84 28.00 -3.54
N PRO A 207 7.38 26.99 -4.22
CA PRO A 207 8.38 26.10 -3.63
C PRO A 207 9.74 26.76 -3.35
N THR A 208 9.98 27.94 -3.90
CA THR A 208 11.18 28.75 -3.64
C THR A 208 11.01 29.72 -2.46
N GLN A 209 9.81 29.78 -1.86
CA GLN A 209 9.53 30.68 -0.76
C GLN A 209 9.95 30.09 0.58
N ASP A 210 10.63 30.85 1.41
CA ASP A 210 11.11 30.40 2.74
C ASP A 210 9.97 29.92 3.66
N HIS A 211 8.76 30.48 3.49
CA HIS A 211 7.62 30.10 4.31
C HIS A 211 6.95 28.78 3.87
N ALA A 212 7.28 28.22 2.70
CA ALA A 212 6.67 26.99 2.19
C ALA A 212 6.86 25.81 3.15
N ILE A 213 8.05 25.70 3.76
CA ILE A 213 8.36 24.64 4.72
C ILE A 213 7.53 24.76 6.01
N TRP A 214 7.29 26.00 6.48
CA TRP A 214 6.49 26.24 7.67
C TRP A 214 5.01 25.94 7.46
N ILE A 215 4.49 26.18 6.24
CA ILE A 215 3.13 25.78 5.87
C ILE A 215 3.02 24.26 5.87
N ALA A 216 3.97 23.55 5.28
CA ALA A 216 4.00 22.08 5.32
C ALA A 216 4.04 21.54 6.76
N LEU A 217 4.87 22.14 7.62
CA LEU A 217 4.92 21.81 9.05
C LEU A 217 3.61 22.11 9.77
N ALA A 218 2.91 23.20 9.44
CA ALA A 218 1.61 23.52 10.02
C ALA A 218 0.57 22.43 9.70
N PHE A 219 0.59 21.87 8.49
CA PHE A 219 -0.24 20.71 8.14
C PHE A 219 0.12 19.50 8.98
N ILE A 220 1.41 19.15 9.15
CA ILE A 220 1.86 18.01 9.97
C ILE A 220 1.44 18.20 11.43
N VAL A 221 1.62 19.40 11.99
CA VAL A 221 1.18 19.75 13.35
C VAL A 221 -0.34 19.60 13.50
N THR A 222 -1.10 20.03 12.50
CA THR A 222 -2.56 19.84 12.48
C THR A 222 -2.91 18.37 12.53
N GLY A 223 -2.20 17.51 11.78
CA GLY A 223 -2.34 16.04 11.85
C GLY A 223 -2.07 15.50 13.27
N ALA A 224 -1.05 16.01 13.96
CA ALA A 224 -0.76 15.64 15.34
C ALA A 224 -1.86 16.10 16.32
N VAL A 225 -2.47 17.26 16.11
CA VAL A 225 -3.63 17.71 16.89
C VAL A 225 -4.82 16.76 16.74
N PHE A 226 -5.11 16.30 15.51
CA PHE A 226 -6.13 15.29 15.29
C PHE A 226 -5.79 13.94 15.98
N THR A 227 -4.52 13.60 16.10
CA THR A 227 -4.08 12.42 16.87
C THR A 227 -4.45 12.56 18.36
N ALA A 228 -4.43 13.77 18.94
CA ALA A 228 -4.86 14.02 20.31
C ALA A 228 -6.35 13.70 20.53
N VAL A 229 -7.19 13.90 19.53
CA VAL A 229 -8.63 13.66 19.58
C VAL A 229 -8.98 12.17 19.47
N ILE A 230 -8.07 11.31 19.01
CA ILE A 230 -8.30 9.87 18.94
C ILE A 230 -8.55 9.32 20.35
N PRO A 231 -9.69 8.62 20.60
CA PRO A 231 -10.01 8.06 21.91
C PRO A 231 -8.94 7.08 22.40
N LYS A 232 -8.99 6.76 23.71
CA LYS A 232 -8.11 5.72 24.29
C LYS A 232 -8.30 4.41 23.53
N LEU A 233 -7.19 3.89 23.01
CA LEU A 233 -7.18 2.62 22.30
C LEU A 233 -7.22 1.48 23.32
N PRO A 234 -8.09 0.46 23.13
CA PRO A 234 -8.07 -0.72 23.97
C PRO A 234 -6.69 -1.40 23.89
N ALA A 235 -6.25 -1.97 25.00
CA ALA A 235 -5.03 -2.78 25.01
C ALA A 235 -5.16 -3.90 23.96
N THR A 236 -4.10 -4.15 23.22
CA THR A 236 -4.08 -5.19 22.20
C THR A 236 -4.34 -6.54 22.90
N GLN A 237 -5.46 -7.19 22.64
CA GLN A 237 -5.57 -8.61 22.92
C GLN A 237 -4.51 -9.29 22.06
N HIS A 238 -3.64 -10.04 22.66
CA HIS A 238 -2.61 -10.84 22.00
C HIS A 238 -3.29 -11.85 21.06
N HIS A 239 -3.66 -11.41 19.87
CA HIS A 239 -3.70 -12.34 18.77
C HIS A 239 -2.23 -12.51 18.39
N SER A 240 -1.72 -13.69 18.60
CA SER A 240 -0.41 -14.13 18.11
C SER A 240 -0.37 -13.86 16.61
N SER A 241 0.02 -12.63 16.25
CA SER A 241 0.42 -12.33 14.88
C SER A 241 1.65 -13.18 14.66
N GLU A 242 1.52 -14.28 13.93
CA GLU A 242 2.68 -15.00 13.43
C GLU A 242 3.59 -13.96 12.80
N HIS A 243 4.77 -13.81 13.41
CA HIS A 243 5.76 -12.88 12.90
C HIS A 243 6.07 -13.29 11.48
N LEU A 244 5.75 -12.45 10.51
CA LEU A 244 6.01 -12.71 9.10
C LEU A 244 7.48 -13.07 8.87
N GLY A 245 8.41 -12.50 9.58
CA GLY A 245 9.83 -12.73 9.42
C GLY A 245 10.25 -12.80 7.94
N PHE A 246 11.52 -12.77 7.65
CA PHE A 246 12.01 -12.87 6.26
C PHE A 246 11.58 -14.16 5.53
N ARG A 247 11.35 -15.27 6.25
CA ARG A 247 10.86 -16.52 5.66
C ARG A 247 9.42 -16.41 5.16
N GLY A 248 8.54 -15.73 5.87
CA GLY A 248 7.15 -15.52 5.45
C GLY A 248 7.08 -14.60 4.22
N VAL A 249 7.90 -13.55 4.17
CA VAL A 249 8.03 -12.68 2.99
C VAL A 249 8.47 -13.49 1.77
N TRP A 250 9.50 -14.34 1.92
CA TRP A 250 9.99 -15.19 0.82
C TRP A 250 8.95 -16.21 0.35
N ALA A 251 8.21 -16.83 1.28
CA ALA A 251 7.13 -17.75 0.95
C ALA A 251 6.01 -17.05 0.16
N ALA A 252 5.61 -15.84 0.53
CA ALA A 252 4.58 -15.08 -0.16
C ALA A 252 5.05 -14.56 -1.53
N LEU A 253 6.31 -14.17 -1.68
CA LEU A 253 6.90 -13.84 -2.99
C LEU A 253 6.78 -15.01 -3.98
N ASN A 254 7.00 -16.23 -3.51
CA ASN A 254 6.89 -17.42 -4.33
C ASN A 254 5.42 -17.84 -4.58
N ALA A 255 4.54 -17.60 -3.60
CA ALA A 255 3.12 -17.97 -3.71
C ALA A 255 2.33 -17.03 -4.65
N TYR A 256 2.66 -15.71 -4.66
CA TYR A 256 1.89 -14.69 -5.38
C TYR A 256 2.74 -13.81 -6.30
N PRO A 257 3.53 -14.37 -7.22
CA PRO A 257 4.51 -13.61 -7.99
C PRO A 257 3.88 -12.54 -8.91
N ALA A 258 2.67 -12.75 -9.43
CA ALA A 258 1.98 -11.75 -10.26
C ALA A 258 1.54 -10.54 -9.41
N ILE A 259 1.07 -10.79 -8.20
CA ILE A 259 0.64 -9.76 -7.25
C ILE A 259 1.85 -8.94 -6.79
N MET A 260 2.95 -9.62 -6.45
CA MET A 260 4.18 -8.95 -6.03
C MET A 260 4.78 -8.10 -7.15
N LEU A 261 4.72 -8.59 -8.39
CA LEU A 261 5.16 -7.84 -9.56
C LEU A 261 4.29 -6.61 -9.82
N ALA A 262 2.96 -6.75 -9.71
CA ALA A 262 2.04 -5.62 -9.81
C ALA A 262 2.28 -4.59 -8.70
N GLY A 263 2.54 -5.03 -7.47
CA GLY A 263 2.95 -4.17 -6.36
C GLY A 263 4.25 -3.42 -6.65
N PHE A 264 5.28 -4.11 -7.13
CA PHE A 264 6.55 -3.49 -7.50
C PHE A 264 6.38 -2.44 -8.60
N LEU A 265 5.66 -2.78 -9.69
CA LEU A 265 5.40 -1.83 -10.78
C LEU A 265 4.57 -0.64 -10.30
N GLY A 266 3.54 -0.88 -9.48
CA GLY A 266 2.76 0.18 -8.85
C GLY A 266 3.65 1.12 -8.05
N GLY A 267 4.46 0.58 -7.14
CA GLY A 267 5.40 1.37 -6.35
C GLY A 267 6.42 2.13 -7.18
N PHE A 268 6.94 1.52 -8.25
CA PHE A 268 7.92 2.16 -9.13
C PHE A 268 7.32 3.35 -9.88
N PHE A 269 6.18 3.15 -10.57
CA PHE A 269 5.59 4.16 -11.45
C PHE A 269 4.68 5.16 -10.74
N GLU A 270 4.11 4.83 -9.60
CA GLU A 270 3.31 5.77 -8.80
C GLU A 270 4.18 6.46 -7.74
N ALA A 271 4.58 5.74 -6.69
CA ALA A 271 5.27 6.34 -5.56
C ALA A 271 6.69 6.80 -5.89
N GLY A 272 7.45 5.97 -6.61
CA GLY A 272 8.85 6.26 -6.92
C GLY A 272 9.02 7.40 -7.91
N LEU A 273 8.21 7.45 -8.96
CA LEU A 273 8.28 8.56 -9.92
C LEU A 273 7.81 9.89 -9.34
N THR A 274 6.92 9.92 -8.33
CA THR A 274 6.56 11.18 -7.66
C THR A 274 7.78 11.90 -7.08
N ALA A 275 8.81 11.15 -6.69
CA ALA A 275 10.07 11.72 -6.22
C ALA A 275 10.98 12.21 -7.36
N ILE A 276 10.83 11.70 -8.59
CA ILE A 276 11.65 12.10 -9.74
C ILE A 276 11.00 13.23 -10.53
N LEU A 277 9.68 13.29 -10.59
CA LEU A 277 8.95 14.23 -11.43
C LEU A 277 9.35 15.70 -11.24
N PRO A 278 9.61 16.22 -10.01
CA PRO A 278 10.12 17.59 -9.86
C PRO A 278 11.48 17.78 -10.52
N LEU A 279 12.37 16.79 -10.39
CA LEU A 279 13.72 16.81 -11.00
C LEU A 279 13.62 16.70 -12.51
N TYR A 280 12.70 15.91 -13.03
CA TYR A 280 12.41 15.80 -14.46
C TYR A 280 11.89 17.11 -15.04
N GLY A 281 10.96 17.78 -14.36
CA GLY A 281 10.48 19.10 -14.76
C GLY A 281 11.59 20.15 -14.84
N LEU A 282 12.53 20.15 -13.86
CA LEU A 282 13.70 21.03 -13.91
C LEU A 282 14.62 20.72 -15.12
N GLN A 283 14.77 19.46 -15.50
CA GLN A 283 15.53 19.07 -16.71
C GLN A 283 14.88 19.58 -18.00
N LEU A 284 13.56 19.77 -18.00
CA LEU A 284 12.80 20.41 -19.08
C LEU A 284 12.88 21.95 -19.06
N ASN A 285 13.70 22.52 -18.18
CA ASN A 285 13.80 23.96 -17.92
C ASN A 285 12.50 24.61 -17.44
N TRP A 286 11.65 23.83 -16.75
CA TRP A 286 10.42 24.36 -16.15
C TRP A 286 10.71 25.06 -14.83
N SER A 287 9.81 25.97 -14.44
CA SER A 287 9.85 26.57 -13.11
C SER A 287 9.67 25.53 -12.01
N ALA A 288 10.16 25.81 -10.82
CA ALA A 288 10.01 24.94 -9.65
C ALA A 288 8.52 24.60 -9.36
N SER A 289 7.62 25.60 -9.52
CA SER A 289 6.17 25.39 -9.36
C SER A 289 5.60 24.46 -10.42
N ALA A 290 5.91 24.65 -11.71
CA ALA A 290 5.45 23.78 -12.78
C ALA A 290 6.01 22.36 -12.61
N SER A 291 7.27 22.21 -12.23
CA SER A 291 7.90 20.94 -11.94
C SER A 291 7.22 20.19 -10.79
N THR A 292 6.82 20.89 -9.74
CA THR A 292 6.05 20.35 -8.62
C THR A 292 4.65 19.89 -9.05
N LEU A 293 3.99 20.61 -9.96
CA LEU A 293 2.67 20.24 -10.47
C LEU A 293 2.67 18.96 -11.28
N LEU A 294 3.81 18.50 -11.82
CA LEU A 294 3.89 17.15 -12.43
C LEU A 294 3.61 16.04 -11.41
N VAL A 295 4.04 16.22 -10.16
CA VAL A 295 3.69 15.30 -9.07
C VAL A 295 2.19 15.30 -8.83
N ALA A 296 1.57 16.51 -8.82
CA ALA A 296 0.13 16.63 -8.68
C ALA A 296 -0.62 15.93 -9.83
N ALA A 297 -0.14 16.03 -11.07
CA ALA A 297 -0.75 15.34 -12.22
C ALA A 297 -0.71 13.81 -12.03
N SER A 298 0.40 13.25 -11.55
CA SER A 298 0.52 11.83 -11.22
C SER A 298 -0.43 11.44 -10.07
N GLY A 299 -0.44 12.21 -8.98
CA GLY A 299 -1.34 11.97 -7.85
C GLY A 299 -2.82 12.07 -8.22
N LEU A 300 -3.19 13.00 -9.10
CA LEU A 300 -4.55 13.13 -9.63
C LEU A 300 -4.94 11.87 -10.42
N GLY A 301 -4.03 11.36 -11.25
CA GLY A 301 -4.26 10.13 -12.01
C GLY A 301 -4.55 8.94 -11.10
N SER A 302 -3.75 8.76 -10.05
CA SER A 302 -3.95 7.72 -9.05
C SER A 302 -5.30 7.91 -8.33
N ALA A 303 -5.56 9.07 -7.75
CA ALA A 303 -6.77 9.36 -6.98
C ALA A 303 -8.06 9.16 -7.81
N LEU A 304 -8.06 9.57 -9.09
CA LEU A 304 -9.25 9.49 -9.93
C LEU A 304 -9.53 8.08 -10.46
N LEU A 305 -8.50 7.28 -10.74
CA LEU A 305 -8.68 6.00 -11.45
C LEU A 305 -8.70 4.77 -10.54
N MET A 306 -8.18 4.82 -9.31
CA MET A 306 -8.20 3.67 -8.40
C MET A 306 -9.62 3.16 -8.11
N LEU A 307 -10.56 4.05 -7.76
CA LEU A 307 -11.93 3.66 -7.46
C LEU A 307 -12.69 3.15 -8.70
N PRO A 308 -12.70 3.85 -9.85
CA PRO A 308 -13.30 3.34 -11.08
C PRO A 308 -12.71 2.00 -11.54
N ALA A 309 -11.39 1.80 -11.37
CA ALA A 309 -10.73 0.54 -11.72
C ALA A 309 -11.22 -0.61 -10.84
N GLY A 310 -11.36 -0.40 -9.53
CA GLY A 310 -11.94 -1.38 -8.62
C GLY A 310 -13.38 -1.74 -9.00
N MET A 311 -14.22 -0.75 -9.30
CA MET A 311 -15.60 -0.98 -9.78
C MET A 311 -15.64 -1.73 -11.12
N LEU A 312 -14.71 -1.42 -12.02
CA LEU A 312 -14.57 -2.13 -13.29
C LEU A 312 -14.17 -3.58 -13.09
N ALA A 313 -13.22 -3.84 -12.19
CA ALA A 313 -12.82 -5.20 -11.84
C ALA A 313 -14.00 -6.03 -11.31
N ASP A 314 -14.80 -5.45 -10.42
CA ASP A 314 -15.99 -6.09 -9.88
C ASP A 314 -17.04 -6.35 -10.96
N HIS A 315 -17.26 -5.39 -11.85
CA HIS A 315 -18.23 -5.52 -12.95
C HIS A 315 -17.83 -6.59 -13.96
N LEU A 316 -16.57 -6.60 -14.38
CA LEU A 316 -16.05 -7.55 -15.36
C LEU A 316 -15.91 -8.97 -14.79
N SER A 317 -15.71 -9.11 -13.47
CA SER A 317 -15.60 -10.39 -12.79
C SER A 317 -16.94 -11.12 -12.63
N LYS A 318 -18.07 -10.42 -12.78
CA LYS A 318 -19.41 -11.02 -12.70
C LYS A 318 -19.73 -11.80 -13.99
N PRO A 319 -20.35 -13.01 -13.87
CA PRO A 319 -20.87 -13.72 -15.03
C PRO A 319 -21.87 -12.84 -15.81
N THR A 320 -21.97 -13.05 -17.12
CA THR A 320 -23.02 -12.43 -17.93
C THR A 320 -24.41 -12.93 -17.48
N ALA A 321 -25.47 -12.21 -17.86
CA ALA A 321 -26.87 -12.57 -17.56
C ALA A 321 -27.21 -14.04 -17.94
N ASN A 322 -26.51 -14.62 -18.90
CA ASN A 322 -26.65 -16.03 -19.32
C ASN A 322 -25.73 -17.00 -18.56
N GLY A 323 -25.13 -16.61 -17.44
CA GLY A 323 -24.23 -17.46 -16.63
C GLY A 323 -22.88 -17.78 -17.28
N LYS A 324 -22.58 -17.23 -18.47
CA LYS A 324 -21.31 -17.48 -19.18
C LYS A 324 -20.26 -16.45 -18.76
N THR A 325 -19.00 -16.92 -18.66
CA THR A 325 -17.84 -16.02 -18.50
C THR A 325 -17.64 -15.22 -19.79
N ARG A 326 -17.13 -14.00 -19.67
CA ARG A 326 -16.83 -13.14 -20.85
C ARG A 326 -15.61 -13.72 -21.58
N PRO A 327 -15.62 -13.85 -22.92
CA PRO A 327 -14.57 -14.58 -23.66
C PRO A 327 -13.14 -14.09 -23.39
N PHE A 328 -12.93 -12.78 -23.30
CA PHE A 328 -11.61 -12.18 -23.03
C PHE A 328 -11.24 -12.16 -21.55
N TRP A 329 -12.23 -11.99 -20.67
CA TRP A 329 -11.99 -11.75 -19.24
C TRP A 329 -11.94 -13.03 -18.42
N GLY A 330 -12.56 -14.12 -18.88
CA GLY A 330 -12.54 -15.42 -18.18
C GLY A 330 -13.26 -15.38 -16.83
N ASN A 331 -12.67 -16.04 -15.84
CA ASN A 331 -13.14 -16.00 -14.45
C ASN A 331 -12.62 -14.75 -13.72
N ALA A 332 -13.03 -14.55 -12.47
CA ALA A 332 -12.65 -13.37 -11.69
C ALA A 332 -11.12 -13.21 -11.50
N ALA A 333 -10.39 -14.31 -11.32
CA ALA A 333 -8.93 -14.25 -11.17
C ALA A 333 -8.26 -13.90 -12.51
N THR A 334 -8.70 -14.48 -13.62
CA THR A 334 -8.24 -14.15 -14.97
C THR A 334 -8.54 -12.70 -15.31
N THR A 335 -9.74 -12.21 -14.97
CA THR A 335 -10.12 -10.79 -15.15
C THR A 335 -9.13 -9.86 -14.48
N ARG A 336 -8.80 -10.09 -13.20
CA ARG A 336 -7.85 -9.23 -12.47
C ARG A 336 -6.46 -9.27 -13.09
N LEU A 337 -5.97 -10.45 -13.47
CA LEU A 337 -4.67 -10.56 -14.15
C LEU A 337 -4.66 -9.84 -15.51
N GLN A 338 -5.75 -9.90 -16.28
CA GLN A 338 -5.86 -9.15 -17.54
C GLN A 338 -5.88 -7.64 -17.30
N LEU A 339 -6.57 -7.17 -16.26
CA LEU A 339 -6.57 -5.77 -15.89
C LEU A 339 -5.18 -5.28 -15.45
N MET A 340 -4.41 -6.08 -14.70
CA MET A 340 -3.00 -5.79 -14.39
C MET A 340 -2.15 -5.68 -15.66
N ARG A 341 -2.35 -6.57 -16.64
CA ARG A 341 -1.68 -6.51 -17.95
C ARG A 341 -2.03 -5.25 -18.73
N VAL A 342 -3.32 -4.88 -18.76
CA VAL A 342 -3.78 -3.64 -19.40
C VAL A 342 -3.12 -2.43 -18.74
N SER A 343 -3.07 -2.37 -17.42
CA SER A 343 -2.39 -1.28 -16.70
C SER A 343 -0.91 -1.22 -17.00
N ALA A 344 -0.22 -2.38 -17.06
CA ALA A 344 1.18 -2.44 -17.46
C ALA A 344 1.40 -2.01 -18.92
N TRP A 345 0.47 -2.31 -19.84
CA TRP A 345 0.47 -1.79 -21.21
C TRP A 345 0.31 -0.28 -21.25
N VAL A 346 -0.60 0.29 -20.44
CA VAL A 346 -0.78 1.74 -20.32
C VAL A 346 0.50 2.40 -19.81
N THR A 347 1.15 1.80 -18.80
CA THR A 347 2.43 2.27 -18.27
C THR A 347 3.51 2.28 -19.35
N LEU A 348 3.63 1.20 -20.12
CA LEU A 348 4.61 1.11 -21.21
C LEU A 348 4.30 2.15 -22.31
N ALA A 349 3.05 2.26 -22.73
CA ALA A 349 2.64 3.22 -23.75
C ALA A 349 2.90 4.66 -23.33
N ALA A 350 2.58 5.03 -22.07
CA ALA A 350 2.90 6.34 -21.53
C ALA A 350 4.41 6.60 -21.52
N THR A 351 5.19 5.58 -21.17
CA THR A 351 6.67 5.68 -21.14
C THR A 351 7.26 5.87 -22.56
N MET A 352 6.66 5.26 -23.58
CA MET A 352 7.09 5.46 -24.97
C MET A 352 6.88 6.90 -25.48
N LEU A 353 6.08 7.72 -24.80
CA LEU A 353 5.89 9.14 -25.13
C LEU A 353 7.00 10.02 -24.52
N VAL A 354 7.77 9.54 -23.55
CA VAL A 354 8.79 10.35 -22.84
C VAL A 354 9.84 10.98 -23.79
N PRO A 355 10.39 10.28 -24.79
CA PRO A 355 11.35 10.89 -25.72
C PRO A 355 10.80 12.11 -26.46
N PHE A 356 9.49 12.18 -26.70
CA PHE A 356 8.84 13.28 -27.42
C PHE A 356 8.51 14.48 -26.52
N VAL A 357 8.69 14.36 -25.19
CA VAL A 357 8.39 15.45 -24.24
C VAL A 357 9.30 16.65 -24.46
N ASN A 358 10.53 16.46 -24.92
CA ASN A 358 11.44 17.58 -25.19
C ASN A 358 10.95 18.45 -26.36
N ASP A 359 10.34 17.83 -27.37
CA ASP A 359 9.77 18.55 -28.54
C ASP A 359 8.38 19.13 -28.20
N PHE A 360 7.64 18.42 -27.35
CA PHE A 360 6.27 18.78 -26.97
C PHE A 360 6.11 18.72 -25.45
N ASN A 361 6.59 19.74 -24.74
CA ASN A 361 6.58 19.81 -23.27
C ASN A 361 5.20 19.51 -22.64
N ALA A 362 4.10 19.84 -23.34
CA ALA A 362 2.76 19.55 -22.85
C ALA A 362 2.48 18.05 -22.65
N LEU A 363 3.22 17.14 -23.32
CA LEU A 363 3.08 15.70 -23.15
C LEU A 363 3.50 15.21 -21.75
N ALA A 364 4.34 15.96 -21.03
CA ALA A 364 4.73 15.59 -19.67
C ALA A 364 3.51 15.43 -18.73
N TRP A 365 2.46 16.23 -18.91
CA TRP A 365 1.25 16.18 -18.08
C TRP A 365 0.47 14.88 -18.24
N PRO A 366 0.03 14.48 -19.45
CA PRO A 366 -0.65 13.21 -19.63
C PRO A 366 0.24 12.00 -19.32
N VAL A 367 1.55 12.07 -19.55
CA VAL A 367 2.49 11.00 -19.18
C VAL A 367 2.54 10.83 -17.67
N ALA A 368 2.72 11.91 -16.90
CA ALA A 368 2.72 11.85 -15.43
C ALA A 368 1.37 11.35 -14.89
N PHE A 369 0.25 11.84 -15.43
CA PHE A 369 -1.10 11.39 -15.09
C PHE A 369 -1.27 9.88 -15.32
N LEU A 370 -0.85 9.37 -16.48
CA LEU A 370 -0.97 7.96 -16.83
C LEU A 370 -0.08 7.06 -15.97
N TRP A 371 1.13 7.51 -15.60
CA TRP A 371 2.00 6.76 -14.68
C TRP A 371 1.37 6.60 -13.31
N GLY A 372 0.88 7.69 -12.72
CA GLY A 372 0.17 7.63 -11.44
C GLY A 372 -1.09 6.78 -11.51
N SER A 373 -1.88 6.97 -12.56
CA SER A 373 -3.10 6.17 -12.80
C SER A 373 -2.81 4.68 -12.88
N ALA A 374 -1.90 4.29 -13.76
CA ALA A 374 -1.61 2.88 -14.03
C ALA A 374 -0.90 2.22 -12.83
N GLY A 375 -0.02 2.95 -12.15
CA GLY A 375 0.67 2.49 -10.96
C GLY A 375 -0.29 2.23 -9.80
N GLY A 376 -1.16 3.19 -9.47
CA GLY A 376 -2.16 3.05 -8.42
C GLY A 376 -3.20 1.96 -8.72
N VAL A 377 -3.61 1.86 -9.97
CA VAL A 377 -4.54 0.80 -10.43
C VAL A 377 -3.90 -0.60 -10.33
N LEU A 378 -2.59 -0.74 -10.64
CA LEU A 378 -1.86 -2.01 -10.44
C LEU A 378 -1.88 -2.45 -8.99
N TYR A 379 -1.61 -1.54 -8.05
CA TYR A 379 -1.68 -1.81 -6.62
C TYR A 379 -3.10 -2.21 -6.19
N THR A 380 -4.12 -1.46 -6.66
CA THR A 380 -5.52 -1.73 -6.36
C THR A 380 -5.93 -3.13 -6.80
N PHE A 381 -5.59 -3.56 -8.03
CA PHE A 381 -5.91 -4.91 -8.49
C PHE A 381 -5.19 -6.00 -7.72
N ALA A 382 -3.93 -5.77 -7.32
CA ALA A 382 -3.18 -6.68 -6.47
C ALA A 382 -3.84 -6.85 -5.10
N MET A 383 -4.29 -5.75 -4.47
CA MET A 383 -5.02 -5.77 -3.20
C MET A 383 -6.35 -6.52 -3.29
N ILE A 384 -7.13 -6.27 -4.35
CA ILE A 384 -8.40 -6.98 -4.59
C ILE A 384 -8.13 -8.48 -4.77
N ASP A 385 -7.08 -8.85 -5.51
CA ASP A 385 -6.76 -10.26 -5.75
C ASP A 385 -6.36 -10.99 -4.46
N ILE A 386 -5.50 -10.40 -3.63
CA ILE A 386 -5.18 -10.93 -2.29
C ILE A 386 -6.46 -11.05 -1.45
N GLY A 387 -7.26 -10.00 -1.38
CA GLY A 387 -8.49 -9.97 -0.57
C GLY A 387 -9.54 -10.99 -0.97
N THR A 388 -9.50 -11.49 -2.22
CA THR A 388 -10.40 -12.57 -2.68
C THR A 388 -9.86 -13.96 -2.44
N ARG A 389 -8.53 -14.14 -2.45
CA ARG A 389 -7.86 -15.45 -2.27
C ARG A 389 -7.68 -15.80 -0.79
N GLU A 390 -7.39 -14.82 0.03
CA GLU A 390 -6.93 -15.03 1.40
C GLU A 390 -7.92 -14.54 2.45
N ARG A 391 -7.86 -15.14 3.64
CA ARG A 391 -8.70 -14.79 4.81
C ARG A 391 -7.85 -14.81 6.09
N GLY A 392 -8.28 -14.06 7.10
CA GLY A 392 -7.64 -14.08 8.42
C GLY A 392 -6.16 -13.66 8.37
N THR A 393 -5.28 -14.45 8.99
CA THR A 393 -3.84 -14.17 9.07
C THR A 393 -3.13 -14.21 7.72
N ALA A 394 -3.54 -15.10 6.81
CA ALA A 394 -2.98 -15.20 5.46
C ALA A 394 -3.25 -13.91 4.64
N LEU A 395 -4.43 -13.29 4.80
CA LEU A 395 -4.73 -11.99 4.18
C LEU A 395 -3.79 -10.91 4.69
N VAL A 396 -3.57 -10.83 6.00
CA VAL A 396 -2.65 -9.85 6.60
C VAL A 396 -1.22 -10.05 6.08
N SER A 397 -0.77 -11.30 6.01
CA SER A 397 0.55 -11.66 5.48
C SER A 397 0.70 -11.28 4.00
N GLY A 398 -0.28 -11.61 3.16
CA GLY A 398 -0.29 -11.28 1.74
C GLY A 398 -0.26 -9.76 1.51
N THR A 399 -1.07 -9.01 2.25
CA THR A 399 -1.09 -7.53 2.20
C THR A 399 0.26 -6.94 2.61
N ALA A 400 0.85 -7.41 3.69
CA ALA A 400 2.16 -6.91 4.15
C ALA A 400 3.26 -7.13 3.09
N VAL A 401 3.25 -8.28 2.41
CA VAL A 401 4.22 -8.55 1.35
C VAL A 401 3.96 -7.72 0.10
N LEU A 402 2.70 -7.43 -0.24
CA LEU A 402 2.36 -6.48 -1.31
C LEU A 402 2.92 -5.08 -1.00
N VAL A 403 2.72 -4.58 0.21
CA VAL A 403 3.29 -3.30 0.67
C VAL A 403 4.81 -3.29 0.56
N LEU A 404 5.48 -4.39 0.95
CA LEU A 404 6.92 -4.52 0.80
C LEU A 404 7.36 -4.47 -0.68
N ALA A 405 6.66 -5.18 -1.58
CA ALA A 405 6.94 -5.14 -3.01
C ALA A 405 6.75 -3.73 -3.60
N TYR A 406 5.68 -3.03 -3.21
CA TYR A 406 5.42 -1.64 -3.57
C TYR A 406 6.53 -0.71 -3.05
N THR A 407 6.97 -0.90 -1.81
CA THR A 407 8.04 -0.11 -1.20
C THR A 407 9.39 -0.32 -1.92
N VAL A 408 9.70 -1.56 -2.36
CA VAL A 408 10.90 -1.83 -3.19
C VAL A 408 10.82 -1.10 -4.52
N GLY A 409 9.67 -1.07 -5.17
CA GLY A 409 9.44 -0.27 -6.38
C GLY A 409 9.64 1.22 -6.12
N GLY A 410 8.99 1.74 -5.08
CA GLY A 410 9.09 3.14 -4.64
C GLY A 410 10.50 3.58 -4.27
N MET A 411 11.32 2.67 -3.74
CA MET A 411 12.74 2.91 -3.43
C MET A 411 13.61 2.89 -4.69
N SER A 412 13.42 1.91 -5.58
CA SER A 412 14.28 1.72 -6.71
C SER A 412 14.10 2.80 -7.77
N ALA A 413 12.89 3.30 -8.00
CA ALA A 413 12.64 4.32 -9.02
C ALA A 413 13.43 5.61 -8.77
N PRO A 414 13.41 6.27 -7.60
CA PRO A 414 14.21 7.47 -7.38
C PRO A 414 15.73 7.19 -7.37
N ALA A 415 16.18 6.02 -6.87
CA ALA A 415 17.60 5.68 -6.85
C ALA A 415 18.16 5.54 -8.27
N VAL A 416 17.59 4.63 -9.07
CA VAL A 416 18.11 4.35 -10.41
C VAL A 416 17.59 5.33 -11.45
N GLY A 417 16.37 5.82 -11.30
CA GLY A 417 15.74 6.77 -12.24
C GLY A 417 16.40 8.15 -12.18
N ALA A 418 16.73 8.66 -11.00
CA ALA A 418 17.44 9.93 -10.89
C ALA A 418 18.86 9.86 -11.42
N TYR A 419 19.54 8.72 -11.21
CA TYR A 419 20.87 8.47 -11.82
C TYR A 419 20.79 8.43 -13.35
N ALA A 420 19.79 7.73 -13.92
CA ALA A 420 19.59 7.69 -15.36
C ALA A 420 19.22 9.07 -15.92
N LEU A 421 18.37 9.83 -15.21
CA LEU A 421 17.96 11.19 -15.58
C LEU A 421 19.18 12.15 -15.59
N GLN A 422 20.07 12.01 -14.63
CA GLN A 422 21.27 12.85 -14.56
C GLN A 422 22.25 12.60 -15.71
N ASN A 423 22.51 11.32 -16.01
CA ASN A 423 23.58 10.95 -16.95
C ASN A 423 23.10 10.90 -18.40
N SER A 424 21.83 10.60 -18.65
CA SER A 424 21.26 10.48 -19.99
C SER A 424 19.75 10.76 -19.97
N PRO A 425 19.34 12.05 -19.84
CA PRO A 425 17.93 12.42 -19.72
C PRO A 425 17.11 12.05 -20.97
N LEU A 426 17.70 12.15 -22.17
CA LEU A 426 17.01 11.90 -23.43
C LEU A 426 16.86 10.42 -23.81
N LEU A 427 17.83 9.58 -23.44
CA LEU A 427 17.86 8.18 -23.83
C LEU A 427 17.85 7.25 -22.61
N GLY A 428 18.76 7.45 -21.65
CA GLY A 428 18.95 6.53 -20.53
C GLY A 428 17.75 6.50 -19.59
N PHE A 429 17.19 7.65 -19.27
CA PHE A 429 15.99 7.72 -18.42
C PHE A 429 14.75 7.09 -19.07
N PRO A 430 14.35 7.45 -20.29
CA PRO A 430 13.23 6.77 -20.97
C PRO A 430 13.46 5.28 -21.18
N LEU A 431 14.70 4.87 -21.55
CA LEU A 431 15.05 3.47 -21.78
C LEU A 431 14.93 2.65 -20.48
N LEU A 432 15.40 3.19 -19.35
CA LEU A 432 15.24 2.55 -18.04
C LEU A 432 13.77 2.30 -17.72
N LEU A 433 12.94 3.35 -17.83
CA LEU A 433 11.51 3.24 -17.53
C LEU A 433 10.83 2.26 -18.49
N ALA A 434 11.12 2.32 -19.77
CA ALA A 434 10.60 1.39 -20.78
C ALA A 434 11.01 -0.06 -20.49
N THR A 435 12.27 -0.28 -20.09
CA THR A 435 12.77 -1.60 -19.73
C THR A 435 12.03 -2.17 -18.53
N VAL A 436 11.83 -1.38 -17.47
CA VAL A 436 11.07 -1.81 -16.28
C VAL A 436 9.62 -2.13 -16.66
N ALA A 437 8.96 -1.25 -17.43
CA ALA A 437 7.59 -1.46 -17.88
C ALA A 437 7.44 -2.70 -18.78
N ALA A 438 8.35 -2.87 -19.75
CA ALA A 438 8.34 -4.00 -20.68
C ALA A 438 8.64 -5.34 -19.99
N LEU A 439 9.63 -5.39 -19.10
CA LEU A 439 9.94 -6.58 -18.30
C LEU A 439 8.77 -6.94 -17.39
N GLY A 440 8.17 -5.95 -16.72
CA GLY A 440 7.00 -6.15 -15.89
C GLY A 440 5.81 -6.72 -16.66
N LEU A 441 5.51 -6.12 -17.82
CA LEU A 441 4.46 -6.60 -18.72
C LEU A 441 4.74 -8.03 -19.22
N TRP A 442 5.97 -8.29 -19.66
CA TRP A 442 6.37 -9.63 -20.12
C TRP A 442 6.25 -10.68 -19.02
N MET A 443 6.69 -10.36 -17.79
CA MET A 443 6.55 -11.27 -16.65
C MET A 443 5.07 -11.51 -16.29
N LEU A 444 4.22 -10.46 -16.28
CA LEU A 444 2.78 -10.60 -16.07
C LEU A 444 2.10 -11.43 -17.16
N SER A 445 2.58 -11.29 -18.41
CA SER A 445 2.01 -12.03 -19.57
C SER A 445 2.29 -13.54 -19.51
N ARG A 446 3.39 -13.95 -18.89
CA ARG A 446 3.75 -15.35 -18.69
C ARG A 446 3.07 -16.02 -17.50
N ARG A 447 2.38 -15.28 -16.62
CA ARG A 447 1.68 -15.83 -15.47
C ARG A 447 0.29 -16.33 -15.88
N GLN A 448 -0.12 -17.41 -15.24
CA GLN A 448 -1.51 -17.90 -15.30
C GLN A 448 -2.25 -17.42 -14.06
N ALA A 449 -3.57 -17.23 -14.19
CA ALA A 449 -4.42 -16.72 -13.11
C ALA A 449 -4.70 -17.77 -12.01
#